data_72790c762c5af89be823c5f776cf767a
#
_entry.id   72790c762c5af89be823c5f776cf767a
#
_cell.length_a   1.000
_cell.length_b   1.000
_cell.length_c   1.000
_cell.angle_alpha   90.00
_cell.angle_beta   90.00
_cell.angle_gamma   90.00
#
_symmetry.space_group_name_H-M   'P 1'
#
loop_
_entity.id
_entity.type
_entity.pdbx_description
1 polymer ?
#
loop_
_entity_poly.entity_id
_entity_poly.type
_entity_poly.pdbx_seq_one_letter_code
_entity_poly.pdbx_strand_id
1 'polypeptide(L)'
;MYTPEEHFVMNLADIYSLLFGYIGDGLIRAFSMQGETSVREAARRFGKDRGRTLREKHLSIGAKINMKNLFSLYPDLPSDPRFRRELQSLAPQERISHTLFCPMAEIWESHGLKELGRIYCEEFHPACYGEYAYGLTSVNLARTQTQENDAYCS
;
A
#
# COMPACT_ATOMS: atom_id res chain seq x y z
N MET A 1 -2.51 26.51 -4.35
CA MET A 1 -3.83 26.07 -4.84
C MET A 1 -3.60 24.80 -5.62
N TYR A 2 -4.26 23.71 -5.26
CA TYR A 2 -4.13 22.43 -5.98
C TYR A 2 -4.87 22.51 -7.31
N THR A 3 -4.35 21.80 -8.31
CA THR A 3 -5.10 21.59 -9.55
C THR A 3 -6.32 20.69 -9.28
N PRO A 4 -7.37 20.70 -10.12
CA PRO A 4 -8.50 19.79 -9.96
C PRO A 4 -8.10 18.32 -9.95
N GLU A 5 -7.06 17.94 -10.68
CA GLU A 5 -6.54 16.57 -10.73
C GLU A 5 -5.84 16.19 -9.42
N GLU A 6 -5.03 17.07 -8.84
CA GLU A 6 -4.40 16.85 -7.54
C GLU A 6 -5.44 16.71 -6.42
N HIS A 7 -6.47 17.51 -6.45
CA HIS A 7 -7.56 17.42 -5.49
C HIS A 7 -8.33 16.10 -5.60
N PHE A 8 -8.59 15.65 -6.83
CA PHE A 8 -9.23 14.35 -7.06
C PHE A 8 -8.39 13.18 -6.55
N VAL A 9 -7.09 13.18 -6.81
CA VAL A 9 -6.17 12.13 -6.33
C VAL A 9 -6.13 12.07 -4.81
N MET A 10 -6.08 13.21 -4.13
CA MET A 10 -6.12 13.28 -2.67
C MET A 10 -7.43 12.68 -2.12
N ASN A 11 -8.55 13.02 -2.71
CA ASN A 11 -9.84 12.48 -2.31
C ASN A 11 -9.95 10.97 -2.55
N LEU A 12 -9.36 10.48 -3.63
CA LEU A 12 -9.38 9.04 -3.96
C LEU A 12 -8.66 8.21 -2.88
N ALA A 13 -7.47 8.63 -2.45
CA ALA A 13 -6.73 7.94 -1.42
C ALA A 13 -7.49 7.91 -0.08
N ASP A 14 -8.09 9.03 0.30
CA ASP A 14 -8.89 9.13 1.53
C ASP A 14 -10.13 8.23 1.48
N ILE A 15 -10.90 8.30 0.40
CA ILE A 15 -12.11 7.48 0.21
C ILE A 15 -11.77 6.00 0.22
N TYR A 16 -10.73 5.60 -0.49
CA TYR A 16 -10.27 4.21 -0.53
C TYR A 16 -9.88 3.70 0.85
N SER A 17 -9.11 4.48 1.60
CA SER A 17 -8.65 4.12 2.95
C SER A 17 -9.81 4.00 3.93
N LEU A 18 -10.75 4.95 3.90
CA LEU A 18 -11.93 4.93 4.76
C LEU A 18 -12.85 3.76 4.42
N LEU A 19 -13.09 3.49 3.14
CA LEU A 19 -13.94 2.37 2.71
C LEU A 19 -13.37 1.04 3.21
N PHE A 20 -12.07 0.79 2.99
CA PHE A 20 -11.41 -0.40 3.52
C PHE A 20 -11.50 -0.47 5.04
N GLY A 21 -11.20 0.63 5.72
CA GLY A 21 -11.21 0.71 7.18
C GLY A 21 -12.57 0.42 7.77
N TYR A 22 -13.63 1.06 7.30
CA TYR A 22 -14.98 0.86 7.85
C TYR A 22 -15.56 -0.52 7.54
N ILE A 23 -15.33 -1.05 6.34
CA ILE A 23 -15.77 -2.43 6.03
C ILE A 23 -15.00 -3.42 6.89
N GLY A 24 -13.69 -3.27 7.04
CA GLY A 24 -12.87 -4.14 7.86
C GLY A 24 -13.26 -4.08 9.34
N ASP A 25 -13.44 -2.89 9.90
CA ASP A 25 -13.89 -2.71 11.28
C ASP A 25 -15.26 -3.37 11.53
N GLY A 26 -16.20 -3.18 10.60
CA GLY A 26 -17.51 -3.83 10.67
C GLY A 26 -17.43 -5.35 10.69
N LEU A 27 -16.58 -5.94 9.86
CA LEU A 27 -16.37 -7.40 9.84
C LEU A 27 -15.73 -7.91 11.14
N ILE A 28 -14.73 -7.21 11.66
CA ILE A 28 -14.06 -7.61 12.91
C ILE A 28 -15.03 -7.49 14.09
N ARG A 29 -15.82 -6.42 14.17
CA ARG A 29 -16.85 -6.27 15.22
C ARG A 29 -17.92 -7.35 15.17
N ALA A 30 -18.35 -7.73 13.96
CA ALA A 30 -19.40 -8.73 13.80
C ALA A 30 -18.93 -10.16 14.04
N PHE A 31 -17.69 -10.50 13.66
CA PHE A 31 -17.20 -11.88 13.58
C PHE A 31 -15.88 -12.13 14.32
N SER A 32 -15.36 -11.16 15.06
CA SER A 32 -14.12 -11.26 15.84
C SER A 32 -12.93 -11.79 15.00
N MET A 33 -12.26 -12.84 15.43
CA MET A 33 -11.10 -13.42 14.75
C MET A 33 -11.40 -13.88 13.31
N GLN A 34 -12.59 -14.37 13.04
CA GLN A 34 -12.99 -14.75 11.68
C GLN A 34 -13.12 -13.51 10.78
N GLY A 35 -13.61 -12.40 11.34
CA GLY A 35 -13.66 -11.12 10.66
C GLY A 35 -12.27 -10.61 10.29
N GLU A 36 -11.34 -10.64 11.23
CA GLU A 36 -9.94 -10.25 10.97
C GLU A 36 -9.30 -11.13 9.89
N THR A 37 -9.45 -12.45 9.97
CA THR A 37 -8.96 -13.38 8.96
C THR A 37 -9.51 -13.06 7.57
N SER A 38 -10.80 -12.73 7.49
CA SER A 38 -11.44 -12.35 6.22
C SER A 38 -10.89 -11.04 5.65
N VAL A 39 -10.65 -10.04 6.51
CA VAL A 39 -10.05 -8.76 6.10
C VAL A 39 -8.62 -8.97 5.59
N ARG A 40 -7.81 -9.75 6.30
CA ARG A 40 -6.44 -10.09 5.88
C ARG A 40 -6.42 -10.79 4.52
N GLU A 41 -7.28 -11.78 4.34
CA GLU A 41 -7.36 -12.51 3.06
C GLU A 41 -7.83 -11.60 1.91
N ALA A 42 -8.79 -10.71 2.16
CA ALA A 42 -9.23 -9.74 1.17
C ALA A 42 -8.11 -8.77 0.76
N ALA A 43 -7.37 -8.23 1.72
CA ALA A 43 -6.21 -7.36 1.44
C ALA A 43 -5.12 -8.09 0.65
N ARG A 44 -4.84 -9.34 1.01
CA ARG A 44 -3.87 -10.20 0.29
C ARG A 44 -4.32 -10.48 -1.15
N ARG A 45 -5.59 -10.84 -1.36
CA ARG A 45 -6.15 -11.06 -2.69
C ARG A 45 -6.10 -9.81 -3.54
N PHE A 46 -6.42 -8.66 -2.97
CA PHE A 46 -6.32 -7.37 -3.65
C PHE A 46 -4.86 -7.07 -4.04
N GLY A 47 -3.90 -7.29 -3.15
CA GLY A 47 -2.47 -7.14 -3.45
C GLY A 47 -2.03 -8.01 -4.62
N LYS A 48 -2.42 -9.29 -4.64
CA LYS A 48 -2.13 -10.20 -5.77
C LYS A 48 -2.74 -9.71 -7.08
N ASP A 49 -3.99 -9.27 -7.06
CA ASP A 49 -4.64 -8.74 -8.25
C ASP A 49 -3.89 -7.51 -8.80
N ARG A 50 -3.48 -6.59 -7.93
CA ARG A 50 -2.70 -5.42 -8.31
C ARG A 50 -1.33 -5.78 -8.87
N GLY A 51 -0.63 -6.69 -8.22
CA GLY A 51 0.68 -7.17 -8.68
C GLY A 51 0.61 -7.82 -10.07
N ARG A 52 -0.40 -8.63 -10.32
CA ARG A 52 -0.65 -9.25 -11.62
C ARG A 52 -0.94 -8.21 -12.69
N THR A 53 -1.83 -7.27 -12.41
CA THR A 53 -2.18 -6.19 -13.35
C THR A 53 -0.95 -5.37 -13.74
N LEU A 54 -0.11 -5.00 -12.77
CA LEU A 54 1.13 -4.28 -13.05
C LEU A 54 2.10 -5.10 -13.89
N ARG A 55 2.27 -6.37 -13.55
CA ARG A 55 3.11 -7.29 -14.31
C ARG A 55 2.67 -7.36 -15.78
N GLU A 56 1.38 -7.57 -16.02
CA GLU A 56 0.80 -7.65 -17.37
C GLU A 56 1.03 -6.35 -18.16
N LYS A 57 0.81 -5.19 -17.53
CA LYS A 57 1.07 -3.89 -18.13
C LYS A 57 2.55 -3.71 -18.52
N HIS A 58 3.47 -4.04 -17.62
CA HIS A 58 4.90 -3.92 -17.91
C HIS A 58 5.35 -4.87 -19.00
N LEU A 59 4.87 -6.11 -19.01
CA LEU A 59 5.16 -7.07 -20.09
C LEU A 59 4.63 -6.58 -21.44
N SER A 60 3.45 -5.98 -21.47
CA SER A 60 2.84 -5.48 -22.72
C SER A 60 3.63 -4.37 -23.39
N ILE A 61 4.43 -3.61 -22.63
CA ILE A 61 5.34 -2.57 -23.14
C ILE A 61 6.79 -3.03 -23.29
N GLY A 62 7.06 -4.32 -23.11
CA GLY A 62 8.42 -4.90 -23.20
C GLY A 62 9.33 -4.52 -22.01
N ALA A 63 8.78 -4.04 -20.91
CA ALA A 63 9.56 -3.71 -19.73
C ALA A 63 10.00 -4.97 -18.98
N LYS A 64 11.22 -4.92 -18.43
CA LYS A 64 11.72 -5.98 -17.55
C LYS A 64 10.96 -5.97 -16.22
N ILE A 65 10.60 -7.15 -15.73
CA ILE A 65 9.99 -7.30 -14.42
C ILE A 65 11.07 -7.28 -13.35
N ASN A 66 11.17 -6.16 -12.66
CA ASN A 66 12.13 -5.95 -11.57
C ASN A 66 11.67 -4.82 -10.64
N MET A 67 12.32 -4.69 -9.49
CA MET A 67 11.97 -3.72 -8.44
C MET A 67 12.06 -2.28 -8.95
N LYS A 68 13.07 -1.94 -9.75
CA LYS A 68 13.22 -0.58 -10.29
C LYS A 68 12.01 -0.19 -11.16
N ASN A 69 11.62 -1.06 -12.08
CA ASN A 69 10.50 -0.80 -12.97
C ASN A 69 9.15 -0.80 -12.25
N LEU A 70 8.98 -1.61 -11.21
CA LEU A 70 7.77 -1.59 -10.38
C LEU A 70 7.46 -0.18 -9.85
N PHE A 71 8.47 0.55 -9.41
CA PHE A 71 8.29 1.89 -8.83
C PHE A 71 8.48 3.05 -9.79
N SER A 72 9.06 2.82 -10.97
CA SER A 72 9.37 3.86 -11.95
C SER A 72 8.41 3.90 -13.13
N LEU A 73 7.74 2.78 -13.43
CA LEU A 73 6.85 2.64 -14.57
C LEU A 73 5.44 2.29 -14.07
N TYR A 74 4.46 3.09 -14.44
CA TYR A 74 3.04 2.84 -14.12
C TYR A 74 2.81 2.44 -12.66
N PRO A 75 2.97 3.35 -11.71
CA PRO A 75 2.64 3.09 -10.31
C PRO A 75 1.19 2.62 -10.19
N ASP A 76 0.92 1.75 -9.22
CA ASP A 76 -0.38 1.11 -9.03
C ASP A 76 -1.51 2.10 -8.73
N LEU A 77 -1.20 3.12 -7.95
CA LEU A 77 -2.11 4.23 -7.67
C LEU A 77 -1.54 5.52 -8.24
N PRO A 78 -2.41 6.46 -8.67
CA PRO A 78 -1.98 7.81 -8.94
C PRO A 78 -1.16 8.35 -7.77
N SER A 79 -0.08 9.05 -8.07
CA SER A 79 0.77 9.62 -7.03
C SER A 79 -0.02 10.68 -6.25
N ASP A 80 -0.33 10.39 -5.00
CA ASP A 80 -0.89 11.39 -4.09
C ASP A 80 0.24 12.32 -3.64
N PRO A 81 0.17 13.63 -3.90
CA PRO A 81 1.25 14.58 -3.61
C PRO A 81 1.54 14.72 -2.10
N ARG A 82 0.64 14.26 -1.23
CA ARG A 82 0.88 14.25 0.20
C ARG A 82 1.89 13.20 0.66
N PHE A 83 2.12 12.13 -0.11
CA PHE A 83 3.16 11.16 0.24
C PHE A 83 4.54 11.83 0.26
N ARG A 84 5.24 11.67 1.37
CA ARG A 84 6.65 12.07 1.50
C ARG A 84 7.50 10.83 1.72
N ARG A 85 8.40 10.59 0.79
CA ARG A 85 9.31 9.44 0.82
C ARG A 85 10.72 9.88 0.55
N GLU A 86 11.66 9.28 1.25
CA GLU A 86 13.09 9.39 0.99
C GLU A 86 13.59 8.06 0.44
N LEU A 87 14.05 8.08 -0.80
CA LEU A 87 14.67 6.92 -1.42
C LEU A 87 16.11 6.78 -0.96
N GLN A 88 16.44 5.68 -0.29
CA GLN A 88 17.79 5.37 0.15
C GLN A 88 18.56 4.60 -0.91
N SER A 89 17.91 3.65 -1.56
CA SER A 89 18.51 2.82 -2.60
C SER A 89 17.45 2.32 -3.57
N LEU A 90 17.80 2.21 -4.85
CA LEU A 90 16.97 1.62 -5.90
C LEU A 90 17.82 0.85 -6.89
N ALA A 91 17.69 -0.46 -6.89
CA ALA A 91 18.33 -1.39 -7.79
C ALA A 91 17.28 -2.33 -8.42
N PRO A 92 17.60 -3.11 -9.45
CA PRO A 92 16.65 -4.04 -10.04
C PRO A 92 16.04 -5.06 -9.08
N GLN A 93 16.76 -5.40 -8.01
CA GLN A 93 16.36 -6.43 -7.04
C GLN A 93 16.05 -5.89 -5.64
N GLU A 94 16.30 -4.60 -5.40
CA GLU A 94 16.12 -4.02 -4.08
C GLU A 94 15.68 -2.56 -4.17
N ARG A 95 14.78 -2.19 -3.27
CA ARG A 95 14.43 -0.80 -2.99
C ARG A 95 14.38 -0.60 -1.48
N ILE A 96 15.12 0.38 -1.01
CA ILE A 96 15.05 0.85 0.38
C ILE A 96 14.52 2.29 0.38
N SER A 97 13.47 2.54 1.11
CA SER A 97 12.89 3.88 1.23
C SER A 97 12.27 4.09 2.59
N HIS A 98 12.33 5.34 3.06
CA HIS A 98 11.61 5.81 4.23
C HIS A 98 10.37 6.58 3.81
N THR A 99 9.22 6.19 4.29
CA THR A 99 7.98 6.96 4.10
C THR A 99 7.79 7.85 5.32
N LEU A 100 8.07 9.13 5.15
CA LEU A 100 7.98 10.13 6.21
C LEU A 100 6.54 10.57 6.49
N PHE A 101 5.69 10.53 5.50
CA PHE A 101 4.27 10.81 5.61
C PHE A 101 3.48 9.93 4.65
N CYS A 102 2.46 9.25 5.19
CA CYS A 102 1.53 8.40 4.45
C CYS A 102 0.10 8.94 4.67
N PRO A 103 -0.57 9.49 3.66
CA PRO A 103 -1.93 10.02 3.82
C PRO A 103 -2.93 8.93 4.22
N MET A 104 -2.72 7.69 3.83
CA MET A 104 -3.56 6.56 4.24
C MET A 104 -3.42 6.28 5.74
N ALA A 105 -2.20 6.26 6.27
CA ALA A 105 -1.97 6.07 7.70
C ALA A 105 -2.60 7.20 8.53
N GLU A 106 -2.45 8.44 8.08
CA GLU A 106 -3.03 9.62 8.71
C GLU A 106 -4.56 9.54 8.77
N ILE A 107 -5.22 9.18 7.67
CA ILE A 107 -6.68 9.10 7.63
C ILE A 107 -7.20 7.93 8.49
N TRP A 108 -6.52 6.80 8.51
CA TRP A 108 -6.88 5.68 9.38
C TRP A 108 -6.71 6.05 10.87
N GLU A 109 -5.62 6.72 11.22
CA GLU A 109 -5.37 7.13 12.60
C GLU A 109 -6.40 8.14 13.08
N SER A 110 -6.68 9.18 12.29
CA SER A 110 -7.66 10.22 12.63
C SER A 110 -9.10 9.71 12.77
N HIS A 111 -9.42 8.53 12.20
CA HIS A 111 -10.74 7.90 12.29
C HIS A 111 -10.78 6.68 13.23
N GLY A 112 -9.72 6.43 14.00
CA GLY A 112 -9.65 5.30 14.92
C GLY A 112 -9.56 3.93 14.22
N LEU A 113 -9.07 3.90 12.97
CA LEU A 113 -8.96 2.71 12.11
C LEU A 113 -7.51 2.25 11.92
N LYS A 114 -6.60 2.66 12.80
CA LYS A 114 -5.17 2.38 12.70
C LYS A 114 -4.85 0.89 12.56
N GLU A 115 -5.58 0.06 13.29
CA GLU A 115 -5.40 -1.40 13.24
C GLU A 115 -5.71 -1.98 11.85
N LEU A 116 -6.71 -1.44 11.16
CA LEU A 116 -7.02 -1.82 9.78
C LEU A 116 -5.91 -1.39 8.83
N GLY A 117 -5.32 -0.23 9.05
CA GLY A 117 -4.14 0.24 8.30
C GLY A 117 -2.95 -0.71 8.49
N ARG A 118 -2.70 -1.18 9.70
CA ARG A 118 -1.67 -2.18 9.99
C ARG A 118 -1.92 -3.48 9.21
N ILE A 119 -3.13 -4.01 9.28
CA ILE A 119 -3.52 -5.22 8.52
C ILE A 119 -3.29 -5.01 7.01
N TYR A 120 -3.70 -3.87 6.48
CA TYR A 120 -3.49 -3.55 5.07
C TYR A 120 -2.00 -3.57 4.69
N CYS A 121 -1.16 -2.88 5.43
CA CYS A 121 0.28 -2.81 5.15
C CYS A 121 0.96 -4.19 5.25
N GLU A 122 0.57 -5.01 6.22
CA GLU A 122 1.12 -6.35 6.40
C GLU A 122 0.76 -7.33 5.27
N GLU A 123 -0.43 -7.21 4.71
CA GLU A 123 -0.94 -8.18 3.74
C GLU A 123 -0.80 -7.72 2.28
N PHE A 124 -1.06 -6.45 2.00
CA PHE A 124 -1.09 -5.93 0.63
C PHE A 124 0.29 -5.92 -0.02
N HIS A 125 1.28 -5.29 0.60
CA HIS A 125 2.57 -5.06 -0.04
C HIS A 125 3.32 -6.36 -0.38
N PRO A 126 3.48 -7.32 0.55
CA PRO A 126 4.14 -8.58 0.20
C PRO A 126 3.41 -9.35 -0.91
N ALA A 127 2.08 -9.34 -0.87
CA ALA A 127 1.27 -10.03 -1.87
C ALA A 127 1.39 -9.36 -3.26
N CYS A 128 1.37 -8.03 -3.32
CA CYS A 128 1.51 -7.28 -4.56
C CYS A 128 2.89 -7.49 -5.19
N TYR A 129 3.94 -7.34 -4.42
CA TYR A 129 5.31 -7.46 -4.94
C TYR A 129 5.65 -8.90 -5.32
N GLY A 130 5.22 -9.88 -4.53
CA GLY A 130 5.44 -11.29 -4.81
C GLY A 130 4.72 -11.78 -6.07
N GLU A 131 3.54 -11.25 -6.36
CA GLU A 131 2.80 -11.57 -7.59
C GLU A 131 3.35 -10.82 -8.81
N TYR A 132 3.82 -9.59 -8.63
CA TYR A 132 4.46 -8.82 -9.69
C TYR A 132 5.75 -9.49 -10.18
N ALA A 133 6.61 -9.89 -9.26
CA ALA A 133 7.84 -10.61 -9.57
C ALA A 133 8.04 -11.74 -8.54
N TYR A 134 7.96 -12.97 -8.99
CA TYR A 134 8.11 -14.14 -8.13
C TYR A 134 9.42 -14.09 -7.35
N GLY A 135 9.32 -14.23 -6.03
CA GLY A 135 10.44 -14.13 -5.12
C GLY A 135 10.69 -12.75 -4.52
N LEU A 136 10.02 -11.69 -5.01
CA LEU A 136 10.02 -10.40 -4.31
C LEU A 136 9.12 -10.44 -3.08
N THR A 137 9.51 -9.71 -2.07
CA THR A 137 8.72 -9.52 -0.86
C THR A 137 8.92 -8.10 -0.33
N SER A 138 8.10 -7.71 0.61
CA SER A 138 8.26 -6.47 1.36
C SER A 138 8.60 -6.82 2.80
N VAL A 139 9.62 -6.19 3.32
CA VAL A 139 10.03 -6.31 4.72
C VAL A 139 10.11 -4.91 5.31
N ASN A 140 9.42 -4.69 6.42
CA ASN A 140 9.57 -3.46 7.17
C ASN A 140 10.85 -3.54 8.00
N LEU A 141 11.82 -2.69 7.72
CA LEU A 141 13.08 -2.60 8.45
C LEU A 141 12.91 -1.87 9.79
N ALA A 142 11.89 -1.01 9.88
CA ALA A 142 11.44 -0.39 11.11
C ALA A 142 9.92 -0.57 11.22
N ARG A 143 9.34 -0.21 12.38
CA ARG A 143 7.90 -0.22 12.56
C ARG A 143 7.24 0.78 11.63
N THR A 144 6.06 0.44 11.13
CA THR A 144 5.31 1.33 10.25
C THR A 144 4.56 2.39 11.05
N GLN A 145 4.18 3.48 10.39
CA GLN A 145 3.35 4.53 11.00
C GLN A 145 2.00 4.01 11.50
N THR A 146 1.53 2.89 10.95
CA THR A 146 0.30 2.22 11.40
C THR A 146 0.52 1.30 12.58
N GLN A 147 1.75 0.98 12.97
CA GLN A 147 2.05 0.07 14.08
C GLN A 147 2.22 0.80 15.42
N GLU A 148 3.14 1.69 15.57
CA GLU A 148 3.45 2.32 16.86
C GLU A 148 3.89 3.79 16.75
N ASN A 149 3.19 4.60 15.99
CA ASN A 149 3.52 6.04 15.85
C ASN A 149 4.96 6.31 15.45
N ASP A 150 5.58 5.41 14.70
CA ASP A 150 6.92 5.64 14.20
C ASP A 150 6.97 6.85 13.27
N ALA A 151 8.08 7.56 13.30
CA ALA A 151 8.26 8.75 12.49
C ALA A 151 8.30 8.45 10.98
N TYR A 152 8.54 7.20 10.61
CA TYR A 152 8.58 6.75 9.22
C TYR A 152 8.34 5.25 9.09
N CYS A 153 7.99 4.82 7.86
CA CYS A 153 7.98 3.42 7.44
C CYS A 153 9.21 3.11 6.60
N SER A 154 9.86 1.99 6.82
CA SER A 154 10.96 1.53 5.97
C SER A 154 10.86 0.03 5.64
#